data_7abe42387d8566788f869318692a6009
#
_entry.id   7abe42387d8566788f869318692a6009
#
_cell.length_a   1.000
_cell.length_b   1.000
_cell.length_c   1.000
_cell.angle_alpha   90.00
_cell.angle_beta   90.00
_cell.angle_gamma   90.00
#
_symmetry.space_group_name_H-M   'P 1'
#
loop_
_entity.id
_entity.type
_entity.pdbx_description
1 polymer ?
#
loop_
_entity_poly.entity_id
_entity_poly.type
_entity_poly.pdbx_seq_one_letter_code
_entity_poly.pdbx_strand_id
1 'polypeptide(L)' 'MHLFRVPDMTCSGCVRAVTSAVRDIDAAASFDANLDTKQVRVTSTAATDTLVAAVREAGFTVEAG' A
#
# COMPACT_ATOMS: atom_id res chain seq x y z
N MET A 1 -5.75 -0.68 11.51
CA MET A 1 -6.10 -0.65 10.07
C MET A 1 -5.67 0.67 9.46
N HIS A 2 -4.98 0.61 8.33
CA HIS A 2 -4.49 1.79 7.64
C HIS A 2 -5.19 1.91 6.29
N LEU A 3 -5.70 3.11 5.98
CA LEU A 3 -6.31 3.40 4.70
C LEU A 3 -5.54 4.51 4.02
N PHE A 4 -5.16 4.28 2.77
CA PHE A 4 -4.58 5.33 1.96
C PHE A 4 -4.88 5.04 0.48
N ARG A 5 -4.55 5.99 -0.36
CA ARG A 5 -4.85 5.92 -1.77
C ARG A 5 -3.57 5.98 -2.58
N VAL A 6 -3.47 5.11 -3.56
CA VAL A 6 -2.32 5.05 -4.47
C VAL A 6 -2.83 5.25 -5.89
N PRO A 7 -2.91 6.51 -6.36
CA PRO A 7 -3.48 6.80 -7.69
C PRO A 7 -2.65 6.22 -8.84
N ASP A 8 -1.38 5.92 -8.60
CA ASP A 8 -0.52 5.30 -9.60
C ASP A 8 -0.80 3.81 -9.81
N MET A 9 -1.61 3.22 -8.96
CA MET A 9 -1.94 1.80 -9.01
C MET A 9 -3.00 1.56 -10.09
N THR A 10 -2.56 1.23 -11.30
CA THR A 10 -3.44 1.12 -12.46
C THR A 10 -3.55 -0.30 -13.01
N CYS A 11 -2.77 -1.24 -12.50
CA CYS A 11 -2.77 -2.62 -13.00
C CYS A 11 -2.42 -3.59 -11.87
N SER A 12 -2.62 -4.88 -12.12
CA SER A 12 -2.33 -5.91 -11.12
C SER A 12 -0.85 -5.99 -10.76
N GLY A 13 0.04 -5.67 -11.70
CA GLY A 13 1.47 -5.58 -11.42
C GLY A 13 1.80 -4.50 -10.41
N CYS A 14 1.09 -3.38 -10.48
CA CYS A 14 1.22 -2.30 -9.51
C CYS A 14 0.75 -2.73 -8.12
N VAL A 15 -0.36 -3.46 -8.06
CA VAL A 15 -0.87 -4.02 -6.80
C VAL A 15 0.18 -4.93 -6.16
N ARG A 16 0.83 -5.77 -6.95
CA ARG A 16 1.89 -6.67 -6.45
C ARG A 16 3.06 -5.89 -5.89
N ALA A 17 3.48 -4.84 -6.58
CA ALA A 17 4.60 -4.02 -6.13
C ALA A 17 4.29 -3.35 -4.79
N VAL A 18 3.09 -2.79 -4.65
CA VAL A 18 2.63 -2.17 -3.41
C VAL A 18 2.52 -3.22 -2.29
N THR A 19 1.94 -4.38 -2.60
CA THR A 19 1.82 -5.47 -1.64
C THR A 19 3.19 -5.91 -1.14
N SER A 20 4.14 -6.07 -2.05
CA SER A 20 5.50 -6.48 -1.70
C SER A 20 6.17 -5.46 -0.79
N ALA A 21 6.00 -4.17 -1.09
CA ALA A 21 6.55 -3.10 -0.27
C ALA A 21 6.00 -3.14 1.15
N VAL A 22 4.69 -3.37 1.30
CA VAL A 22 4.05 -3.47 2.60
C VAL A 22 4.55 -4.70 3.36
N ARG A 23 4.67 -5.83 2.69
CA ARG A 23 5.11 -7.07 3.32
C ARG A 23 6.58 -7.06 3.72
N ASP A 24 7.38 -6.24 3.07
CA ASP A 24 8.77 -6.05 3.49
C ASP A 24 8.85 -5.40 4.88
N ILE A 25 7.86 -4.59 5.21
CA ILE A 25 7.79 -3.94 6.52
C ILE A 25 7.16 -4.89 7.55
N ASP A 26 6.09 -5.60 7.16
CA ASP A 26 5.37 -6.52 8.05
C ASP A 26 4.84 -7.69 7.22
N ALA A 27 5.53 -8.82 7.29
CA ALA A 27 5.18 -10.02 6.52
C ALA A 27 3.81 -10.59 6.93
N ALA A 28 3.34 -10.28 8.12
CA ALA A 28 2.04 -10.75 8.63
C ALA A 28 0.90 -9.79 8.29
N ALA A 29 1.19 -8.66 7.62
CA ALA A 29 0.17 -7.68 7.29
C ALA A 29 -0.87 -8.23 6.31
N SER A 30 -2.12 -7.88 6.53
CA SER A 30 -3.20 -8.13 5.56
C SER A 30 -3.27 -6.95 4.61
N PHE A 31 -3.39 -7.23 3.34
CA PHE A 31 -3.41 -6.22 2.30
C PHE A 31 -4.63 -6.39 1.42
N ASP A 32 -5.35 -5.31 1.19
CA ASP A 32 -6.50 -5.29 0.29
C ASP A 32 -6.44 -4.01 -0.54
N ALA A 33 -6.57 -4.14 -1.84
CA ALA A 33 -6.49 -3.03 -2.76
C ALA A 33 -7.66 -3.03 -3.73
N ASN A 34 -8.18 -1.84 -4.03
CA ASN A 34 -9.25 -1.65 -4.98
C ASN A 34 -8.73 -0.80 -6.14
N LEU A 35 -8.64 -1.41 -7.32
CA LEU A 35 -8.14 -0.72 -8.51
C LEU A 35 -9.09 0.35 -9.03
N ASP A 36 -10.38 0.22 -8.78
CA ASP A 36 -11.37 1.19 -9.24
C ASP A 36 -11.27 2.51 -8.48
N THR A 37 -11.13 2.42 -7.15
CA THR A 37 -11.05 3.58 -6.28
C THR A 37 -9.61 3.98 -5.97
N LYS A 38 -8.65 3.11 -6.29
CA LYS A 38 -7.23 3.27 -5.95
C LYS A 38 -6.96 3.26 -4.45
N GLN A 39 -7.90 2.74 -3.68
CA GLN A 39 -7.76 2.65 -2.23
C GLN A 39 -7.02 1.39 -1.83
N VAL A 40 -6.20 1.52 -0.80
CA VAL A 40 -5.44 0.42 -0.22
C VAL A 40 -5.79 0.35 1.26
N ARG A 41 -6.12 -0.85 1.70
CA ARG A 41 -6.40 -1.13 3.12
C ARG A 41 -5.36 -2.11 3.61
N VAL A 42 -4.67 -1.72 4.67
CA VAL A 42 -3.63 -2.56 5.27
C VAL A 42 -3.96 -2.76 6.74
N THR A 43 -3.98 -4.01 7.17
CA THR A 43 -4.08 -4.35 8.59
C THR A 43 -2.71 -4.79 9.07
N SER A 44 -2.09 -3.95 9.90
CA SER A 44 -0.71 -4.16 10.35
C SER A 44 -0.49 -3.45 11.66
N THR A 45 0.49 -3.91 12.43
CA THR A 45 0.96 -3.23 13.64
C THR A 45 2.00 -2.16 13.34
N ALA A 46 2.52 -2.12 12.13
CA ALA A 46 3.47 -1.09 11.71
C ALA A 46 2.81 0.29 11.65
N ALA A 47 3.58 1.35 11.84
CA ALA A 47 3.08 2.70 11.76
C ALA A 47 2.70 3.06 10.31
N THR A 48 1.65 3.86 10.15
CA THR A 48 1.21 4.31 8.83
C THR A 48 2.35 4.99 8.06
N ASP A 49 3.13 5.84 8.73
CA ASP A 49 4.24 6.55 8.09
C ASP A 49 5.27 5.57 7.52
N THR A 50 5.53 4.48 8.22
CA THR A 50 6.46 3.45 7.76
C THR A 50 5.93 2.76 6.50
N LEU A 51 4.64 2.43 6.49
CA LEU A 51 4.00 1.79 5.34
C LEU A 51 3.99 2.73 4.13
N VAL A 52 3.64 3.99 4.35
CA VAL A 52 3.62 5.01 3.29
C VAL A 52 5.01 5.19 2.71
N ALA A 53 6.04 5.27 3.55
CA ALA A 53 7.42 5.42 3.08
C ALA A 53 7.84 4.23 2.22
N ALA A 54 7.47 3.01 2.62
CA ALA A 54 7.78 1.81 1.85
C ALA A 54 7.14 1.84 0.47
N VAL A 55 5.88 2.26 0.38
CA VAL A 55 5.18 2.36 -0.90
C VAL A 55 5.79 3.44 -1.78
N ARG A 56 6.18 4.58 -1.20
CA ARG A 56 6.85 5.64 -1.94
C ARG A 56 8.20 5.20 -2.50
N GLU A 57 8.94 4.43 -1.72
CA GLU A 57 10.22 3.89 -2.18
C GLU A 57 10.06 2.91 -3.32
N ALA A 58 8.92 2.26 -3.43
CA ALA A 58 8.59 1.40 -4.56
C ALA A 58 8.27 2.19 -5.84
N GLY A 59 8.18 3.51 -5.74
CA GLY A 59 7.94 4.38 -6.89
C GLY A 59 6.50 4.85 -7.05
N PHE A 60 5.68 4.74 -6.01
CA PHE A 60 4.27 5.12 -6.06
C PHE A 60 3.99 6.37 -5.24
N THR A 61 3.01 7.14 -5.72
CA THR A 61 2.48 8.27 -4.96
C THR A 61 1.45 7.76 -3.96
N VAL A 62 1.50 8.27 -2.74
CA VAL A 62 0.55 7.90 -1.70
C VAL A 62 -0.19 9.14 -1.23
N GLU A 63 -1.52 9.04 -1.19
CA GLU A 63 -2.39 10.09 -0.68
C GLU A 63 -3.12 9.58 0.56
N ALA A 64 -3.33 10.46 1.53
CA ALA A 64 -4.13 10.13 2.70
C ALA A 64 -5.56 9.83 2.25
N GLY A 65 -6.02 8.68 2.63
CA GLY A 65 -7.30 8.19 2.16
C GLY A 65 -8.46 8.46 3.01
#